data_c6c0fc4bfda2dd1c185684d21b667a51
#
_entry.id   c6c0fc4bfda2dd1c185684d21b667a51
#
_cell.length_a   1.000
_cell.length_b   1.000
_cell.length_c   1.000
_cell.angle_alpha   90.00
_cell.angle_beta   90.00
_cell.angle_gamma   90.00
#
_symmetry.space_group_name_H-M   'P 1'
#
loop_
_entity.id
_entity.type
_entity.pdbx_description
1 polymer ?
#
loop_
_entity_poly.entity_id
_entity_poly.type
_entity_poly.pdbx_seq_one_letter_code
_entity_poly.pdbx_strand_id
1 'polypeptide(L)'
;VHPLHIDRLSTQIAIQIESMNTLHDLDAFGLTIVRRYCLLVQNYSRQNVSPLVRTCLNHIDFHYAEDLSLSQMAAMCSVISTHLSAQFRKEVQMTLTDYINHPRIHQALILLNTTALPIQEIAFQCGFSDANYFARTFKKLQGQAPTAYRSGLQQSSHNSIE
;
A
#
# COMPACT_ATOMS: atom_id res chain seq x y z
N VAL A 1 14.71 -11.85 -2.65
CA VAL A 1 14.08 -12.89 -3.50
C VAL A 1 15.20 -13.71 -4.11
N HIS A 2 15.12 -15.05 -4.03
CA HIS A 2 16.15 -15.90 -4.62
C HIS A 2 16.12 -15.75 -6.15
N PRO A 3 17.27 -15.58 -6.85
CA PRO A 3 17.32 -15.36 -8.29
C PRO A 3 16.48 -16.36 -9.11
N LEU A 4 16.51 -17.65 -8.72
CA LEU A 4 15.73 -18.72 -9.39
C LEU A 4 14.21 -18.50 -9.42
N HIS A 5 13.63 -17.78 -8.44
CA HIS A 5 12.20 -17.46 -8.44
C HIS A 5 11.87 -16.33 -9.41
N ILE A 6 12.79 -15.36 -9.54
CA ILE A 6 12.68 -14.27 -10.50
C ILE A 6 12.81 -14.81 -11.91
N ASP A 7 13.83 -15.65 -12.18
CA ASP A 7 14.09 -16.24 -13.48
C ASP A 7 12.91 -17.12 -13.95
N ARG A 8 12.35 -17.94 -13.05
CA ARG A 8 11.18 -18.78 -13.36
C ARG A 8 9.95 -17.95 -13.69
N LEU A 9 9.69 -16.87 -12.93
CA LEU A 9 8.57 -15.98 -13.19
C LEU A 9 8.78 -15.21 -14.50
N SER A 10 9.99 -14.71 -14.76
CA SER A 10 10.34 -14.01 -16.00
C SER A 10 10.17 -14.89 -17.23
N THR A 11 10.62 -16.15 -17.16
CA THR A 11 10.46 -17.11 -18.24
C THR A 11 8.97 -17.41 -18.53
N GLN A 12 8.16 -17.60 -17.49
CA GLN A 12 6.71 -17.81 -17.65
C GLN A 12 6.01 -16.60 -18.28
N ILE A 13 6.43 -15.39 -17.89
CA ILE A 13 5.91 -14.14 -18.44
C ILE A 13 6.28 -14.00 -19.91
N ALA A 14 7.53 -14.28 -20.28
CA ALA A 14 7.99 -14.22 -21.68
C ALA A 14 7.17 -15.14 -22.59
N ILE A 15 6.98 -16.40 -22.18
CA ILE A 15 6.15 -17.37 -22.92
C ILE A 15 4.71 -16.88 -23.09
N GLN A 16 4.12 -16.27 -22.05
CA GLN A 16 2.76 -15.75 -22.13
C GLN A 16 2.65 -14.52 -23.05
N ILE A 17 3.65 -13.62 -23.04
CA ILE A 17 3.68 -12.46 -23.95
C ILE A 17 3.76 -12.91 -25.40
N GLU A 18 4.58 -13.92 -25.72
CA GLU A 18 4.69 -14.47 -27.09
C GLU A 18 3.38 -15.10 -27.60
N SER A 19 2.50 -15.53 -26.69
CA SER A 19 1.18 -16.09 -27.05
C SER A 19 0.08 -15.06 -27.26
N MET A 20 0.35 -13.76 -27.00
CA MET A 20 -0.66 -12.70 -27.10
C MET A 20 -0.70 -12.07 -28.48
N ASN A 21 -1.92 -11.90 -28.99
CA ASN A 21 -2.16 -11.40 -30.36
C ASN A 21 -2.81 -10.02 -30.40
N THR A 22 -3.21 -9.42 -29.25
CA THR A 22 -3.87 -8.12 -29.22
C THR A 22 -3.23 -7.17 -28.18
N LEU A 23 -3.27 -5.86 -28.45
CA LEU A 23 -2.82 -4.83 -27.51
C LEU A 23 -3.65 -4.83 -26.21
N HIS A 24 -4.95 -5.16 -26.32
CA HIS A 24 -5.83 -5.24 -25.15
C HIS A 24 -5.41 -6.37 -24.19
N ASP A 25 -5.01 -7.52 -24.72
CA ASP A 25 -4.50 -8.64 -23.91
C ASP A 25 -3.19 -8.25 -23.22
N LEU A 26 -2.36 -7.48 -23.90
CA LEU A 26 -1.08 -7.01 -23.35
C LEU A 26 -1.28 -6.05 -22.16
N ASP A 27 -2.23 -5.12 -22.24
CA ASP A 27 -2.55 -4.18 -21.15
C ASP A 27 -3.11 -4.90 -19.92
N ALA A 28 -4.06 -5.80 -20.11
CA ALA A 28 -4.62 -6.62 -19.03
C ALA A 28 -3.57 -7.52 -18.39
N PHE A 29 -2.64 -8.05 -19.18
CA PHE A 29 -1.56 -8.88 -18.72
C PHE A 29 -0.48 -8.08 -17.97
N GLY A 30 -0.20 -6.84 -18.37
CA GLY A 30 0.71 -5.93 -17.68
C GLY A 30 0.36 -5.77 -16.21
N LEU A 31 -0.91 -5.53 -15.90
CA LEU A 31 -1.42 -5.46 -14.53
C LEU A 31 -1.24 -6.79 -13.77
N THR A 32 -1.45 -7.91 -14.45
CA THR A 32 -1.26 -9.25 -13.89
C THR A 32 0.21 -9.52 -13.55
N ILE A 33 1.14 -9.09 -14.40
CA ILE A 33 2.58 -9.20 -14.15
C ILE A 33 2.97 -8.41 -12.90
N VAL A 34 2.58 -7.13 -12.86
CA VAL A 34 2.88 -6.26 -11.70
C VAL A 34 2.34 -6.88 -10.41
N ARG A 35 1.11 -7.37 -10.43
CA ARG A 35 0.49 -8.03 -9.27
C ARG A 35 1.26 -9.29 -8.84
N ARG A 36 1.71 -10.12 -9.78
CA ARG A 36 2.51 -11.33 -9.48
C ARG A 36 3.86 -10.99 -8.88
N TYR A 37 4.55 -9.97 -9.40
CA TYR A 37 5.82 -9.51 -8.82
C TYR A 37 5.62 -8.91 -7.43
N CYS A 38 4.58 -8.11 -7.21
CA CYS A 38 4.25 -7.59 -5.89
C CYS A 38 4.00 -8.71 -4.87
N LEU A 39 3.22 -9.73 -5.25
CA LEU A 39 2.96 -10.89 -4.40
C LEU A 39 4.23 -11.70 -4.11
N LEU A 40 5.12 -11.86 -5.10
CA LEU A 40 6.40 -12.54 -4.92
C LEU A 40 7.28 -11.79 -3.91
N VAL A 41 7.39 -10.47 -4.06
CA VAL A 41 8.18 -9.62 -3.14
C VAL A 41 7.58 -9.63 -1.74
N GLN A 42 6.26 -9.50 -1.61
CA GLN A 42 5.56 -9.57 -0.32
C GLN A 42 5.78 -10.92 0.37
N ASN A 43 5.59 -12.03 -0.34
CA ASN A 43 5.79 -13.36 0.22
C ASN A 43 7.23 -13.58 0.68
N TYR A 44 8.22 -13.13 -0.09
CA TYR A 44 9.62 -13.25 0.27
C TYR A 44 9.99 -12.37 1.48
N SER A 45 9.54 -11.13 1.50
CA SER A 45 9.77 -10.23 2.65
C SER A 45 9.14 -10.78 3.92
N ARG A 46 7.99 -11.46 3.82
CA ARG A 46 7.27 -12.06 4.96
C ARG A 46 7.84 -13.38 5.43
N GLN A 47 8.65 -14.09 4.63
CA GLN A 47 9.32 -15.30 5.08
C GLN A 47 10.44 -15.02 6.09
N ASN A 48 10.99 -13.80 6.06
CA ASN A 48 12.09 -13.38 6.93
C ASN A 48 11.63 -12.68 8.22
N VAL A 49 10.32 -12.58 8.47
CA VAL A 49 9.79 -11.99 9.70
C VAL A 49 9.21 -13.06 10.63
N SER A 50 9.21 -12.79 11.93
CA SER A 50 8.63 -13.70 12.93
C SER A 50 7.13 -13.93 12.69
N PRO A 51 6.57 -15.06 13.21
CA PRO A 51 5.13 -15.32 13.13
C PRO A 51 4.29 -14.16 13.70
N LEU A 52 4.74 -13.54 14.78
CA LEU A 52 4.11 -12.38 15.42
C LEU A 52 3.95 -11.21 14.42
N VAL A 53 5.07 -10.79 13.82
CA VAL A 53 5.07 -9.67 12.87
C VAL A 53 4.28 -10.02 11.61
N ARG A 54 4.40 -11.26 11.11
CA ARG A 54 3.63 -11.73 9.96
C ARG A 54 2.13 -11.66 10.19
N THR A 55 1.65 -12.04 11.37
CA THR A 55 0.23 -11.92 11.74
C THR A 55 -0.24 -10.48 11.69
N CYS A 56 0.57 -9.54 12.24
CA CYS A 56 0.28 -8.11 12.17
C CYS A 56 0.22 -7.59 10.73
N LEU A 57 1.20 -7.94 9.90
CA LEU A 57 1.25 -7.51 8.50
C LEU A 57 0.03 -7.99 7.72
N ASN A 58 -0.34 -9.27 7.90
CA ASN A 58 -1.53 -9.83 7.26
C ASN A 58 -2.82 -9.14 7.72
N HIS A 59 -2.95 -8.86 9.01
CA HIS A 59 -4.14 -8.18 9.53
C HIS A 59 -4.25 -6.75 8.96
N ILE A 60 -3.15 -6.00 8.95
CA ILE A 60 -3.14 -4.63 8.41
C ILE A 60 -3.55 -4.60 6.93
N ASP A 61 -3.10 -5.53 6.10
CA ASP A 61 -3.43 -5.55 4.67
C ASP A 61 -4.93 -5.60 4.37
N PHE A 62 -5.70 -6.27 5.24
CA PHE A 62 -7.16 -6.42 5.06
C PHE A 62 -7.98 -5.43 5.86
N HIS A 63 -7.41 -4.83 6.91
CA HIS A 63 -8.13 -4.03 7.89
C HIS A 63 -7.57 -2.61 8.07
N TYR A 64 -6.68 -2.14 7.19
CA TYR A 64 -5.99 -0.83 7.34
C TYR A 64 -6.95 0.35 7.51
N ALA A 65 -8.16 0.28 6.95
CA ALA A 65 -9.17 1.34 7.06
C ALA A 65 -9.93 1.34 8.40
N GLU A 66 -9.79 0.28 9.19
CA GLU A 66 -10.39 0.18 10.51
C GLU A 66 -9.57 0.92 11.57
N ASP A 67 -10.11 1.07 12.78
CA ASP A 67 -9.36 1.62 13.91
C ASP A 67 -8.31 0.62 14.38
N LEU A 68 -7.09 0.79 13.89
CA LEU A 68 -5.94 -0.04 14.25
C LEU A 68 -5.00 0.73 15.16
N SER A 69 -4.95 0.32 16.43
CA SER A 69 -3.98 0.82 17.40
C SER A 69 -2.95 -0.25 17.77
N LEU A 70 -1.78 0.20 18.26
CA LEU A 70 -0.74 -0.71 18.76
C LEU A 70 -1.27 -1.63 19.88
N SER A 71 -2.15 -1.11 20.76
CA SER A 71 -2.74 -1.88 21.84
C SER A 71 -3.69 -2.97 21.35
N GLN A 72 -4.53 -2.68 20.37
CA GLN A 72 -5.44 -3.66 19.75
C GLN A 72 -4.64 -4.76 19.04
N MET A 73 -3.62 -4.40 18.26
CA MET A 73 -2.74 -5.35 17.58
C MET A 73 -1.97 -6.25 18.56
N ALA A 74 -1.49 -5.67 19.66
CA ALA A 74 -0.81 -6.43 20.70
C ALA A 74 -1.78 -7.40 21.43
N ALA A 75 -3.00 -6.95 21.73
CA ALA A 75 -4.04 -7.80 22.32
C ALA A 75 -4.42 -8.97 21.41
N MET A 76 -4.61 -8.70 20.10
CA MET A 76 -4.89 -9.72 19.09
C MET A 76 -3.78 -10.80 19.05
N CYS A 77 -2.54 -10.40 19.21
CA CYS A 77 -1.40 -11.31 19.20
C CYS A 77 -1.06 -11.89 20.59
N SER A 78 -1.82 -11.57 21.64
CA SER A 78 -1.59 -11.99 23.03
C SER A 78 -0.19 -11.61 23.56
N VAL A 79 0.28 -10.42 23.20
CA VAL A 79 1.57 -9.86 23.65
C VAL A 79 1.38 -8.46 24.23
N ILE A 80 2.38 -7.96 24.97
CA ILE A 80 2.40 -6.57 25.44
C ILE A 80 2.81 -5.62 24.30
N SER A 81 2.26 -4.40 24.31
CA SER A 81 2.46 -3.40 23.26
C SER A 81 3.93 -3.03 23.05
N THR A 82 4.72 -2.98 24.12
CA THR A 82 6.15 -2.67 24.06
C THR A 82 6.94 -3.76 23.32
N HIS A 83 6.60 -5.04 23.56
CA HIS A 83 7.22 -6.16 22.84
C HIS A 83 6.87 -6.12 21.35
N LEU A 84 5.59 -5.97 21.02
CA LEU A 84 5.16 -5.85 19.62
C LEU A 84 5.87 -4.69 18.91
N SER A 85 5.89 -3.49 19.52
CA SER A 85 6.51 -2.31 18.95
C SER A 85 8.01 -2.51 18.65
N ALA A 86 8.75 -3.08 19.62
CA ALA A 86 10.17 -3.37 19.47
C ALA A 86 10.46 -4.39 18.36
N GLN A 87 9.70 -5.51 18.37
CA GLN A 87 9.88 -6.58 17.38
C GLN A 87 9.50 -6.12 15.98
N PHE A 88 8.37 -5.41 15.84
CA PHE A 88 7.92 -4.87 14.55
C PHE A 88 8.95 -3.89 13.97
N ARG A 89 9.44 -2.94 14.80
CA ARG A 89 10.46 -1.98 14.37
C ARG A 89 11.79 -2.66 13.99
N LYS A 90 12.18 -3.71 14.71
CA LYS A 90 13.40 -4.48 14.42
C LYS A 90 13.31 -5.19 13.07
N GLU A 91 12.17 -5.80 12.74
CA GLU A 91 12.01 -6.64 11.54
C GLU A 91 11.55 -5.85 10.32
N VAL A 92 10.67 -4.85 10.50
CA VAL A 92 10.08 -4.06 9.40
C VAL A 92 10.83 -2.74 9.17
N GLN A 93 11.72 -2.34 10.09
CA GLN A 93 12.52 -1.10 10.05
C GLN A 93 11.68 0.19 10.07
N MET A 94 10.41 0.11 10.48
CA MET A 94 9.53 1.25 10.68
C MET A 94 8.55 1.01 11.84
N THR A 95 7.86 2.04 12.29
CA THR A 95 6.83 1.87 13.33
C THR A 95 5.58 1.22 12.77
N LEU A 96 4.80 0.54 13.62
CA LEU A 96 3.51 -0.03 13.24
C LEU A 96 2.57 1.03 12.66
N THR A 97 2.52 2.21 13.29
CA THR A 97 1.69 3.35 12.83
C THR A 97 2.12 3.86 11.47
N ASP A 98 3.43 4.02 11.23
CA ASP A 98 3.92 4.42 9.90
C ASP A 98 3.53 3.36 8.86
N TYR A 99 3.68 2.07 9.17
CA TYR A 99 3.30 0.98 8.26
C TYR A 99 1.80 1.01 7.91
N ILE A 100 0.91 1.18 8.89
CA ILE A 100 -0.55 1.30 8.67
C ILE A 100 -0.88 2.51 7.79
N ASN A 101 -0.14 3.61 7.94
CA ASN A 101 -0.39 4.81 7.16
C ASN A 101 -0.05 4.67 5.67
N HIS A 102 0.85 3.77 5.27
CA HIS A 102 1.18 3.58 3.85
C HIS A 102 -0.01 3.14 3.00
N PRO A 103 -0.72 2.03 3.29
CA PRO A 103 -1.90 1.63 2.52
C PRO A 103 -3.04 2.66 2.61
N ARG A 104 -3.21 3.34 3.74
CA ARG A 104 -4.21 4.42 3.89
C ARG A 104 -3.93 5.58 2.93
N ILE A 105 -2.70 6.05 2.84
CA ILE A 105 -2.31 7.12 1.92
C ILE A 105 -2.37 6.65 0.47
N HIS A 106 -2.01 5.40 0.17
CA HIS A 106 -2.18 4.83 -1.15
C HIS A 106 -3.66 4.83 -1.59
N GLN A 107 -4.58 4.42 -0.72
CA GLN A 107 -6.01 4.49 -0.99
C GLN A 107 -6.50 5.94 -1.16
N ALA A 108 -5.99 6.86 -0.35
CA ALA A 108 -6.31 8.29 -0.49
C ALA A 108 -5.88 8.86 -1.85
N LEU A 109 -4.72 8.46 -2.37
CA LEU A 109 -4.28 8.84 -3.72
C LEU A 109 -5.25 8.35 -4.79
N ILE A 110 -5.75 7.11 -4.68
CA ILE A 110 -6.75 6.57 -5.61
C ILE A 110 -8.03 7.43 -5.55
N LEU A 111 -8.57 7.69 -4.35
CA LEU A 111 -9.78 8.48 -4.18
C LEU A 111 -9.61 9.94 -4.64
N LEU A 112 -8.44 10.54 -4.43
CA LEU A 112 -8.13 11.88 -4.91
C LEU A 112 -8.12 11.98 -6.44
N ASN A 113 -7.68 10.92 -7.11
CA ASN A 113 -7.61 10.85 -8.58
C ASN A 113 -8.97 10.49 -9.22
N THR A 114 -9.78 9.68 -8.55
CA THR A 114 -10.99 9.08 -9.16
C THR A 114 -12.29 9.69 -8.69
N THR A 115 -12.27 10.53 -7.63
CA THR A 115 -13.49 11.10 -7.04
C THR A 115 -13.37 12.60 -6.78
N ALA A 116 -14.53 13.27 -6.68
CA ALA A 116 -14.64 14.65 -6.24
C ALA A 116 -14.93 14.79 -4.73
N LEU A 117 -14.80 13.71 -3.94
CA LEU A 117 -15.08 13.71 -2.51
C LEU A 117 -14.29 14.79 -1.76
N PRO A 118 -14.85 15.43 -0.74
CA PRO A 118 -14.12 16.35 0.13
C PRO A 118 -12.89 15.65 0.74
N ILE A 119 -11.80 16.40 0.93
CA ILE A 119 -10.56 15.85 1.51
C ILE A 119 -10.79 15.21 2.87
N GLN A 120 -11.67 15.80 3.68
CA GLN A 120 -12.04 15.27 5.00
C GLN A 120 -12.74 13.91 4.88
N GLU A 121 -13.63 13.76 3.93
CA GLU A 121 -14.34 12.51 3.67
C GLU A 121 -13.37 11.41 3.22
N ILE A 122 -12.44 11.73 2.33
CA ILE A 122 -11.37 10.81 1.92
C ILE A 122 -10.54 10.36 3.13
N ALA A 123 -10.19 11.30 4.03
CA ALA A 123 -9.44 10.96 5.23
C ALA A 123 -10.17 9.89 6.06
N PHE A 124 -11.47 10.08 6.30
CA PHE A 124 -12.28 9.13 7.08
C PHE A 124 -12.44 7.78 6.38
N GLN A 125 -12.71 7.77 5.07
CA GLN A 125 -12.80 6.52 4.30
C GLN A 125 -11.49 5.72 4.27
N CYS A 126 -10.35 6.40 4.39
CA CYS A 126 -9.04 5.76 4.49
C CYS A 126 -8.65 5.35 5.92
N GLY A 127 -9.55 5.52 6.91
CA GLY A 127 -9.33 5.09 8.29
C GLY A 127 -8.61 6.11 9.18
N PHE A 128 -8.53 7.39 8.77
CA PHE A 128 -8.03 8.45 9.64
C PHE A 128 -9.18 9.06 10.45
N SER A 129 -9.05 9.08 11.77
CA SER A 129 -10.04 9.71 12.67
C SER A 129 -9.89 11.24 12.73
N ASP A 130 -8.77 11.80 12.26
CA ASP A 130 -8.46 13.24 12.27
C ASP A 130 -7.92 13.67 10.90
N ALA A 131 -8.64 14.60 10.26
CA ALA A 131 -8.27 15.14 8.95
C ALA A 131 -6.96 15.96 8.98
N ASN A 132 -6.60 16.58 10.10
CA ASN A 132 -5.32 17.29 10.25
C ASN A 132 -4.16 16.31 10.35
N TYR A 133 -4.35 15.20 11.06
CA TYR A 133 -3.37 14.13 11.11
C TYR A 133 -3.18 13.49 9.73
N PHE A 134 -4.28 13.24 9.01
CA PHE A 134 -4.24 12.80 7.62
C PHE A 134 -3.43 13.75 6.74
N ALA A 135 -3.72 15.06 6.77
CA ALA A 135 -3.05 16.04 5.92
C ALA A 135 -1.53 16.10 6.20
N ARG A 136 -1.12 16.02 7.47
CA ARG A 136 0.32 15.95 7.85
C ARG A 136 0.97 14.68 7.37
N THR A 137 0.31 13.53 7.53
CA THR A 137 0.80 12.21 7.11
C THR A 137 0.90 12.14 5.59
N PHE A 138 -0.10 12.62 4.88
CA PHE A 138 -0.10 12.71 3.41
C PHE A 138 1.06 13.56 2.92
N LYS A 139 1.25 14.78 3.49
CA LYS A 139 2.37 15.65 3.12
C LYS A 139 3.73 15.00 3.41
N LYS A 140 3.86 14.29 4.55
CA LYS A 140 5.09 13.55 4.90
C LYS A 140 5.44 12.50 3.85
N LEU A 141 4.44 11.76 3.34
CA LEU A 141 4.66 10.64 2.42
C LEU A 141 4.66 11.04 0.94
N GLN A 142 3.93 12.10 0.57
CA GLN A 142 3.78 12.53 -0.83
C GLN A 142 4.50 13.85 -1.16
N GLY A 143 5.12 14.50 -0.16
CA GLY A 143 5.84 15.77 -0.34
C GLY A 143 4.96 17.01 -0.40
N GLN A 144 3.66 16.89 -0.64
CA GLN A 144 2.69 17.99 -0.77
C GLN A 144 1.38 17.73 -0.05
N ALA A 145 0.62 18.77 0.25
CA ALA A 145 -0.68 18.64 0.92
C ALA A 145 -1.73 17.99 -0.01
N PRO A 146 -2.75 17.28 0.53
CA PRO A 146 -3.80 16.65 -0.28
C PRO A 146 -4.54 17.61 -1.21
N THR A 147 -4.79 18.84 -0.75
CA THR A 147 -5.43 19.91 -1.53
C THR A 147 -4.57 20.33 -2.72
N ALA A 148 -3.27 20.55 -2.50
CA ALA A 148 -2.33 20.90 -3.57
C ALA A 148 -2.19 19.76 -4.58
N TYR A 149 -2.14 18.50 -4.11
CA TYR A 149 -2.12 17.32 -4.98
C TYR A 149 -3.33 17.30 -5.91
N ARG A 150 -4.55 17.47 -5.38
CA ARG A 150 -5.79 17.50 -6.18
C ARG A 150 -5.81 18.65 -7.19
N SER A 151 -5.39 19.87 -6.79
CA SER A 151 -5.34 21.02 -7.69
C SER A 151 -4.37 20.79 -8.86
N GLY A 152 -3.25 20.14 -8.61
CA GLY A 152 -2.28 19.78 -9.66
C GLY A 152 -2.86 18.79 -10.69
N LEU A 153 -3.68 17.84 -10.26
CA LEU A 153 -4.38 16.92 -11.17
C LEU A 153 -5.35 17.64 -12.09
N GLN A 154 -6.12 18.61 -11.57
CA GLN A 154 -7.08 19.37 -12.36
C GLN A 154 -6.42 20.25 -13.42
N GLN A 155 -5.24 20.82 -13.12
CA GLN A 155 -4.45 21.58 -14.08
C GLN A 155 -3.85 20.70 -15.19
N SER A 156 -3.39 19.51 -14.86
CA SER A 156 -2.84 18.56 -15.84
C SER A 156 -3.88 18.05 -16.83
N SER A 157 -5.13 17.89 -16.38
CA SER A 157 -6.26 17.47 -17.23
C SER A 157 -6.72 18.57 -18.21
N HIS A 158 -6.51 19.84 -17.87
CA HIS A 158 -6.89 20.98 -18.71
C HIS A 158 -5.88 21.21 -19.85
N ASN A 159 -4.59 20.99 -19.58
CA ASN A 159 -3.52 21.18 -20.58
C ASN A 159 -3.41 20.02 -21.60
N SER A 160 -4.17 18.94 -21.44
CA SER A 160 -4.13 17.79 -22.37
C SER A 160 -5.23 17.86 -23.44
N ILE A 161 -6.03 18.94 -23.49
CA ILE A 161 -7.16 19.11 -24.39
C ILE A 161 -6.90 20.25 -25.43
N GLU A 162 -5.79 20.95 -25.32
CA GLU A 162 -5.29 21.86 -26.34
C GLU A 162 -4.25 21.17 -27.25
#